data_a73fff3a52eca38ac84a783b296ce921
#
_entry.id   a73fff3a52eca38ac84a783b296ce921
#
_cell.length_a   1.000
_cell.length_b   1.000
_cell.length_c   1.000
_cell.angle_alpha   90.00
_cell.angle_beta   90.00
_cell.angle_gamma   90.00
#
_symmetry.space_group_name_H-M   'P 1'
#
loop_
_entity.id
_entity.type
_entity.pdbx_description
1 polymer ?
#
loop_
_entity_poly.entity_id
_entity_poly.type
_entity_poly.pdbx_seq_one_letter_code
_entity_poly.pdbx_strand_id
1 'polypeptide(L)'
;ADPFLADLPGRFLFAVTDATGAVLTEPVDAAYQALTPTSGVIRLAGLGMPCARDDAVAHLLERARLFLTHREGPRVWNIRDLPADSPVFAGLEPMPVDPAPPLTPGPVGGDLVAGIPLAMLRATHLSALVAITDDVVITPWRSLVVPSGAEFAADLEEAGFTVTESDPWARLSACTGAPWCARTSSPTMDLALESAARLGPDGPRLHVVGCERACGAPTLDHVLVVDPHSVDDILSADGALAR
;
A
#
# COMPACT_ATOMS: atom_id res chain seq x y z
N ALA A 1 -2.13 15.71 18.37
CA ALA A 1 -2.15 16.05 16.93
C ALA A 1 -1.32 17.31 16.71
N ASP A 2 -0.52 17.35 15.66
CA ASP A 2 0.30 18.52 15.29
C ASP A 2 -0.44 19.28 14.18
N PRO A 3 -1.02 20.45 14.46
CA PRO A 3 -1.81 21.18 13.47
C PRO A 3 -0.99 21.68 12.27
N PHE A 4 0.34 21.80 12.43
CA PHE A 4 1.23 22.20 11.34
C PHE A 4 1.25 21.19 10.19
N LEU A 5 0.97 19.92 10.47
CA LEU A 5 0.94 18.87 9.47
C LEU A 5 -0.31 18.90 8.57
N ALA A 6 -1.31 19.72 8.90
CA ALA A 6 -2.50 19.91 8.06
C ALA A 6 -2.17 20.47 6.66
N ASP A 7 -1.02 21.16 6.54
CA ASP A 7 -0.54 21.74 5.29
C ASP A 7 0.31 20.78 4.44
N LEU A 8 0.53 19.54 4.90
CA LEU A 8 1.24 18.55 4.13
C LEU A 8 0.47 18.20 2.85
N PRO A 9 1.16 18.02 1.72
CA PRO A 9 0.51 17.52 0.51
C PRO A 9 -0.19 16.18 0.77
N GLY A 10 -1.35 15.96 0.16
CA GLY A 10 -2.07 14.70 0.28
C GLY A 10 -1.33 13.47 -0.29
N ARG A 11 -0.13 13.67 -0.84
CA ARG A 11 0.78 12.61 -1.31
C ARG A 11 1.96 12.37 -0.38
N PHE A 12 2.13 13.19 0.66
CA PHE A 12 3.20 13.00 1.64
C PHE A 12 2.92 11.75 2.48
N LEU A 13 3.82 10.79 2.42
CA LEU A 13 3.62 9.48 3.03
C LEU A 13 4.63 9.23 4.16
N PHE A 14 4.11 9.05 5.37
CA PHE A 14 4.88 8.48 6.47
C PHE A 14 4.80 6.96 6.46
N ALA A 15 5.89 6.29 6.85
CA ALA A 15 5.91 4.85 7.03
C ALA A 15 6.64 4.42 8.30
N VAL A 16 6.21 3.30 8.84
CA VAL A 16 6.93 2.55 9.86
C VAL A 16 7.08 1.12 9.36
N THR A 17 8.27 0.57 9.44
CA THR A 17 8.56 -0.78 9.01
C THR A 17 9.48 -1.49 10.00
N ASP A 18 9.48 -2.80 9.95
CA ASP A 18 10.43 -3.65 10.68
C ASP A 18 11.81 -3.68 10.00
N ALA A 19 12.68 -4.57 10.49
CA ALA A 19 14.02 -4.75 9.97
C ALA A 19 14.06 -5.20 8.50
N THR A 20 13.01 -5.83 7.98
CA THR A 20 12.93 -6.27 6.58
C THR A 20 12.81 -5.09 5.61
N GLY A 21 12.29 -3.96 6.07
CA GLY A 21 12.14 -2.77 5.26
C GLY A 21 11.11 -2.89 4.13
N ALA A 22 10.23 -3.89 4.15
CA ALA A 22 9.31 -4.16 3.04
C ALA A 22 8.48 -2.94 2.61
N VAL A 23 8.05 -2.10 3.55
CA VAL A 23 7.30 -0.86 3.25
C VAL A 23 8.12 0.17 2.46
N LEU A 24 9.46 0.07 2.48
CA LEU A 24 10.35 0.99 1.73
C LEU A 24 10.35 0.72 0.22
N THR A 25 9.67 -0.33 -0.24
CA THR A 25 9.35 -0.54 -1.66
C THR A 25 8.31 0.46 -2.17
N GLU A 26 7.54 1.07 -1.26
CA GLU A 26 6.57 2.11 -1.57
C GLU A 26 7.24 3.50 -1.65
N PRO A 27 6.65 4.48 -2.36
CA PRO A 27 7.22 5.81 -2.52
C PRO A 27 7.05 6.69 -1.27
N VAL A 28 7.57 6.20 -0.14
CA VAL A 28 7.50 6.90 1.15
C VAL A 28 8.38 8.16 1.17
N ASP A 29 7.94 9.19 1.90
CA ASP A 29 8.68 10.43 2.11
C ASP A 29 9.57 10.37 3.34
N ALA A 30 8.99 9.99 4.48
CA ALA A 30 9.71 9.86 5.72
C ALA A 30 9.33 8.55 6.42
N ALA A 31 10.32 7.73 6.75
CA ALA A 31 10.09 6.45 7.37
C ALA A 31 10.96 6.24 8.61
N TYR A 32 10.45 5.42 9.53
CA TYR A 32 11.23 4.78 10.57
C TYR A 32 11.31 3.28 10.30
N GLN A 33 12.53 2.77 10.10
CA GLN A 33 12.80 1.35 10.01
C GLN A 33 13.32 0.86 11.37
N ALA A 34 12.53 0.05 12.06
CA ALA A 34 12.93 -0.58 13.31
C ALA A 34 13.88 -1.73 13.01
N LEU A 35 15.11 -1.67 13.55
CA LEU A 35 16.11 -2.73 13.42
C LEU A 35 16.15 -3.63 14.64
N THR A 36 15.82 -3.07 15.81
CA THR A 36 15.71 -3.77 17.09
C THR A 36 14.48 -3.25 17.86
N PRO A 37 14.07 -3.84 18.97
CA PRO A 37 12.98 -3.32 19.79
C PRO A 37 13.17 -1.88 20.29
N THR A 38 14.41 -1.38 20.36
CA THR A 38 14.73 -0.07 20.94
C THR A 38 15.41 0.90 19.96
N SER A 39 15.82 0.46 18.78
CA SER A 39 16.58 1.27 17.84
C SER A 39 16.22 0.98 16.38
N GLY A 40 16.49 1.94 15.52
CA GLY A 40 16.27 1.84 14.09
C GLY A 40 16.93 2.98 13.34
N VAL A 41 16.34 3.32 12.20
CA VAL A 41 16.85 4.33 11.27
C VAL A 41 15.70 5.20 10.80
N ILE A 42 15.87 6.52 10.85
CA ILE A 42 15.05 7.48 10.10
C ILE A 42 15.53 7.46 8.66
N ARG A 43 14.59 7.32 7.71
CA ARG A 43 14.89 7.22 6.27
C ARG A 43 14.14 8.26 5.46
N LEU A 44 14.87 8.95 4.58
CA LEU A 44 14.33 9.91 3.61
C LEU A 44 15.13 9.78 2.30
N ALA A 45 14.45 9.56 1.18
CA ALA A 45 15.04 9.63 -0.17
C ALA A 45 16.38 8.88 -0.34
N GLY A 46 16.52 7.69 0.23
CA GLY A 46 17.76 6.88 0.16
C GLY A 46 18.84 7.25 1.19
N LEU A 47 18.60 8.29 1.98
CA LEU A 47 19.44 8.68 3.10
C LEU A 47 18.89 8.12 4.41
N GLY A 48 19.73 8.07 5.44
CA GLY A 48 19.32 7.61 6.76
C GLY A 48 20.17 8.16 7.90
N MET A 49 19.62 8.08 9.11
CA MET A 49 20.32 8.36 10.37
C MET A 49 19.86 7.36 11.44
N PRO A 50 20.78 6.81 12.27
CA PRO A 50 20.41 6.02 13.42
C PRO A 50 19.49 6.81 14.36
N CYS A 51 18.50 6.12 14.94
CA CYS A 51 17.53 6.74 15.82
C CYS A 51 17.05 5.76 16.89
N ALA A 52 16.96 6.21 18.16
CA ALA A 52 16.26 5.44 19.17
C ALA A 52 14.75 5.40 18.85
N ARG A 53 14.08 4.28 19.16
CA ARG A 53 12.65 4.12 18.88
C ARG A 53 11.81 5.24 19.48
N ASP A 54 12.11 5.62 20.71
CA ASP A 54 11.32 6.60 21.46
C ASP A 54 11.44 8.03 20.86
N ASP A 55 12.52 8.32 20.11
CA ASP A 55 12.75 9.58 19.43
C ASP A 55 12.21 9.60 17.99
N ALA A 56 11.81 8.45 17.45
CA ALA A 56 11.45 8.29 16.02
C ALA A 56 10.33 9.24 15.58
N VAL A 57 9.27 9.36 16.38
CA VAL A 57 8.13 10.23 16.05
C VAL A 57 8.57 11.71 16.02
N ALA A 58 9.39 12.14 16.98
CA ALA A 58 9.89 13.51 17.03
C ALA A 58 10.71 13.86 15.79
N HIS A 59 11.62 12.96 15.36
CA HIS A 59 12.41 13.15 14.15
C HIS A 59 11.56 13.15 12.87
N LEU A 60 10.59 12.23 12.73
CA LEU A 60 9.69 12.21 11.57
C LEU A 60 8.89 13.52 11.46
N LEU A 61 8.35 14.01 12.57
CA LEU A 61 7.62 15.27 12.61
C LEU A 61 8.51 16.48 12.31
N GLU A 62 9.73 16.49 12.82
CA GLU A 62 10.73 17.53 12.52
C GLU A 62 11.02 17.59 11.01
N ARG A 63 11.27 16.45 10.37
CA ARG A 63 11.53 16.39 8.92
C ARG A 63 10.33 16.86 8.09
N ALA A 64 9.11 16.52 8.51
CA ALA A 64 7.90 17.01 7.87
C ALA A 64 7.73 18.54 8.01
N ARG A 65 8.05 19.12 9.18
CA ARG A 65 8.04 20.56 9.37
C ARG A 65 9.10 21.26 8.52
N LEU A 66 10.34 20.72 8.49
CA LEU A 66 11.40 21.23 7.61
C LEU A 66 10.97 21.15 6.14
N PHE A 67 10.33 20.05 5.71
CA PHE A 67 9.78 19.95 4.36
C PHE A 67 8.80 21.10 4.06
N LEU A 68 7.83 21.34 4.94
CA LEU A 68 6.85 22.41 4.77
C LEU A 68 7.49 23.79 4.71
N THR A 69 8.56 24.01 5.49
CA THR A 69 9.29 25.29 5.54
C THR A 69 10.15 25.52 4.29
N HIS A 70 10.72 24.45 3.72
CA HIS A 70 11.71 24.54 2.63
C HIS A 70 11.17 24.09 1.27
N ARG A 71 9.91 23.63 1.18
CA ARG A 71 9.30 23.35 -0.11
C ARG A 71 9.07 24.65 -0.89
N GLU A 72 9.66 24.76 -2.06
CA GLU A 72 9.48 25.91 -2.93
C GLU A 72 8.41 25.64 -3.99
N GLY A 73 7.26 26.32 -3.85
CA GLY A 73 6.18 26.31 -4.82
C GLY A 73 5.20 25.12 -4.70
N PRO A 74 4.07 25.24 -5.41
CA PRO A 74 2.93 24.32 -5.24
C PRO A 74 3.12 22.95 -5.89
N ARG A 75 4.21 22.72 -6.61
CA ARG A 75 4.49 21.46 -7.34
C ARG A 75 5.44 20.53 -6.59
N VAL A 76 6.02 20.93 -5.46
CA VAL A 76 6.83 20.08 -4.59
C VAL A 76 5.89 19.26 -3.70
N TRP A 77 5.66 18.03 -4.05
CA TRP A 77 4.70 17.14 -3.38
C TRP A 77 5.34 16.17 -2.40
N ASN A 78 6.61 15.83 -2.64
CA ASN A 78 7.32 14.77 -1.94
C ASN A 78 8.70 15.27 -1.51
N ILE A 79 9.29 14.65 -0.49
CA ILE A 79 10.67 14.98 -0.03
C ILE A 79 11.71 14.78 -1.15
N ARG A 80 11.53 13.76 -1.98
CA ARG A 80 12.42 13.48 -3.12
C ARG A 80 12.41 14.57 -4.22
N ASP A 81 11.42 15.48 -4.20
CA ASP A 81 11.34 16.59 -5.15
C ASP A 81 12.21 17.80 -4.69
N LEU A 82 12.77 17.72 -3.48
CA LEU A 82 13.64 18.78 -2.92
C LEU A 82 15.07 18.68 -3.51
N PRO A 83 15.79 19.81 -3.59
CA PRO A 83 17.22 19.82 -3.89
C PRO A 83 18.01 18.97 -2.89
N ALA A 84 19.10 18.33 -3.33
CA ALA A 84 19.91 17.45 -2.49
C ALA A 84 20.59 18.17 -1.30
N ASP A 85 20.79 19.50 -1.40
CA ASP A 85 21.34 20.34 -0.35
C ASP A 85 20.28 20.94 0.59
N SER A 86 19.03 20.51 0.46
CA SER A 86 17.94 20.97 1.32
C SER A 86 18.23 20.70 2.80
N PRO A 87 17.93 21.65 3.72
CA PRO A 87 18.05 21.44 5.16
C PRO A 87 17.25 20.22 5.69
N VAL A 88 16.28 19.75 4.95
CA VAL A 88 15.51 18.52 5.27
C VAL A 88 16.42 17.30 5.39
N PHE A 89 17.53 17.28 4.65
CA PHE A 89 18.48 16.17 4.63
C PHE A 89 19.67 16.36 5.61
N ALA A 90 19.71 17.45 6.35
CA ALA A 90 20.82 17.70 7.28
C ALA A 90 20.98 16.57 8.31
N GLY A 91 22.22 16.07 8.46
CA GLY A 91 22.56 15.00 9.38
C GLY A 91 22.16 13.59 8.93
N LEU A 92 21.65 13.44 7.70
CA LEU A 92 21.45 12.12 7.09
C LEU A 92 22.62 11.79 6.17
N GLU A 93 22.97 10.50 6.11
CA GLU A 93 24.03 9.96 5.27
C GLU A 93 23.47 8.96 4.27
N PRO A 94 24.11 8.72 3.12
CA PRO A 94 23.73 7.65 2.22
C PRO A 94 23.67 6.32 2.96
N MET A 95 22.47 5.72 3.00
CA MET A 95 22.25 4.48 3.72
C MET A 95 21.34 3.57 2.86
N PRO A 96 21.92 2.88 1.86
CA PRO A 96 21.15 2.00 1.00
C PRO A 96 20.48 0.91 1.82
N VAL A 97 19.32 0.48 1.36
CA VAL A 97 18.56 -0.64 1.90
C VAL A 97 18.16 -1.55 0.75
N ASP A 98 18.21 -2.85 1.00
CA ASP A 98 17.63 -3.87 0.12
C ASP A 98 16.35 -4.35 0.80
N PRO A 99 15.19 -3.77 0.48
CA PRO A 99 13.95 -4.09 1.17
C PRO A 99 13.46 -5.47 0.77
N ALA A 100 12.89 -6.20 1.73
CA ALA A 100 12.15 -7.42 1.40
C ALA A 100 10.98 -7.09 0.45
N PRO A 101 10.52 -8.06 -0.34
CA PRO A 101 9.36 -7.86 -1.19
C PRO A 101 8.10 -7.54 -0.36
N PRO A 102 7.09 -6.89 -0.97
CA PRO A 102 5.79 -6.70 -0.36
C PRO A 102 5.18 -8.01 0.17
N LEU A 103 4.45 -7.90 1.27
CA LEU A 103 3.71 -9.05 1.80
C LEU A 103 2.59 -9.46 0.85
N THR A 104 2.47 -10.75 0.61
CA THR A 104 1.41 -11.37 -0.20
C THR A 104 0.43 -12.13 0.68
N PRO A 105 -0.84 -12.30 0.28
CA PRO A 105 -1.83 -13.05 1.05
C PRO A 105 -1.37 -14.49 1.35
N GLY A 106 -1.46 -14.88 2.60
CA GLY A 106 -1.07 -16.20 3.07
C GLY A 106 -0.51 -16.22 4.48
N PRO A 107 -0.26 -17.40 5.04
CA PRO A 107 0.37 -17.54 6.35
C PRO A 107 1.83 -17.08 6.35
N VAL A 108 2.21 -16.33 7.39
CA VAL A 108 3.59 -15.89 7.64
C VAL A 108 3.93 -16.26 9.09
N GLY A 109 4.59 -17.40 9.29
CA GLY A 109 4.74 -17.98 10.64
C GLY A 109 3.38 -18.34 11.24
N GLY A 110 3.07 -17.81 12.41
CA GLY A 110 1.75 -17.96 13.06
C GLY A 110 0.72 -16.90 12.64
N ASP A 111 1.16 -15.84 11.97
CA ASP A 111 0.31 -14.74 11.52
C ASP A 111 -0.31 -15.02 10.15
N LEU A 112 -1.33 -14.26 9.77
CA LEU A 112 -1.94 -14.32 8.43
C LEU A 112 -1.90 -12.95 7.77
N VAL A 113 -1.40 -12.90 6.54
CA VAL A 113 -1.62 -11.76 5.65
C VAL A 113 -2.96 -11.95 4.93
N ALA A 114 -3.97 -11.19 5.33
CA ALA A 114 -5.31 -11.25 4.78
C ALA A 114 -5.51 -10.11 3.77
N GLY A 115 -5.59 -10.42 2.48
CA GLY A 115 -5.87 -9.47 1.41
C GLY A 115 -7.31 -8.99 1.47
N ILE A 116 -7.54 -7.75 1.08
CA ILE A 116 -8.86 -7.12 1.10
C ILE A 116 -9.27 -6.84 -0.35
N PRO A 117 -10.25 -7.56 -0.91
CA PRO A 117 -10.74 -7.31 -2.26
C PRO A 117 -11.09 -5.83 -2.47
N LEU A 118 -10.52 -5.22 -3.52
CA LEU A 118 -10.66 -3.78 -3.85
C LEU A 118 -10.29 -2.81 -2.71
N ALA A 119 -9.54 -3.25 -1.68
CA ALA A 119 -9.26 -2.50 -0.45
C ALA A 119 -10.54 -2.07 0.32
N MET A 120 -11.64 -2.77 0.15
CA MET A 120 -12.95 -2.43 0.71
C MET A 120 -13.30 -3.34 1.90
N LEU A 121 -13.03 -2.87 3.12
CA LEU A 121 -13.49 -3.56 4.33
C LEU A 121 -15.02 -3.45 4.45
N ARG A 122 -15.68 -4.61 4.57
CA ARG A 122 -17.12 -4.74 4.77
C ARG A 122 -17.43 -5.09 6.22
N ALA A 123 -18.69 -4.96 6.61
CA ALA A 123 -19.13 -5.33 7.96
C ALA A 123 -18.83 -6.80 8.30
N THR A 124 -18.94 -7.72 7.32
CA THR A 124 -18.58 -9.14 7.47
C THR A 124 -17.11 -9.31 7.82
N HIS A 125 -16.22 -8.60 7.11
CA HIS A 125 -14.78 -8.60 7.39
C HIS A 125 -14.49 -8.15 8.84
N LEU A 126 -15.09 -7.02 9.26
CA LEU A 126 -14.88 -6.49 10.61
C LEU A 126 -15.40 -7.45 11.69
N SER A 127 -16.57 -8.06 11.47
CA SER A 127 -17.13 -9.02 12.42
C SER A 127 -16.24 -10.26 12.59
N ALA A 128 -15.67 -10.76 11.50
CA ALA A 128 -14.74 -11.89 11.56
C ALA A 128 -13.45 -11.52 12.30
N LEU A 129 -12.86 -10.34 12.01
CA LEU A 129 -11.64 -9.90 12.68
C LEU A 129 -11.81 -9.74 14.19
N VAL A 130 -12.89 -9.05 14.63
CA VAL A 130 -13.17 -8.81 16.06
C VAL A 130 -13.39 -10.12 16.84
N ALA A 131 -13.84 -11.18 16.17
CA ALA A 131 -13.99 -12.50 16.79
C ALA A 131 -12.64 -13.22 17.02
N ILE A 132 -11.58 -12.82 16.32
CA ILE A 132 -10.30 -13.51 16.30
C ILE A 132 -9.22 -12.74 17.05
N THR A 133 -9.18 -11.42 16.91
CA THR A 133 -8.07 -10.59 17.42
C THR A 133 -8.55 -9.22 17.87
N ASP A 134 -7.83 -8.63 18.82
CA ASP A 134 -8.02 -7.24 19.26
C ASP A 134 -7.27 -6.24 18.38
N ASP A 135 -6.21 -6.68 17.69
CA ASP A 135 -5.32 -5.82 16.93
C ASP A 135 -5.04 -6.39 15.53
N VAL A 136 -4.90 -5.50 14.55
CA VAL A 136 -4.44 -5.83 13.20
C VAL A 136 -3.43 -4.80 12.72
N VAL A 137 -2.50 -5.20 11.85
CA VAL A 137 -1.58 -4.27 11.18
C VAL A 137 -2.07 -4.00 9.77
N ILE A 138 -2.34 -2.73 9.47
CA ILE A 138 -2.72 -2.31 8.11
C ILE A 138 -1.45 -2.21 7.26
N THR A 139 -1.44 -2.87 6.10
CA THR A 139 -0.33 -2.80 5.15
C THR A 139 -0.63 -1.83 4.00
N PRO A 140 0.36 -1.32 3.28
CA PRO A 140 0.11 -0.51 2.08
C PRO A 140 -0.37 -1.34 0.88
N TRP A 141 -0.36 -2.67 0.95
CA TRP A 141 -0.65 -3.58 -0.17
C TRP A 141 -2.08 -4.13 -0.15
N ARG A 142 -3.05 -3.36 0.31
CA ARG A 142 -4.47 -3.73 0.40
C ARG A 142 -4.70 -5.00 1.21
N SER A 143 -3.94 -5.17 2.29
CA SER A 143 -4.04 -6.31 3.18
C SER A 143 -3.91 -5.90 4.64
N LEU A 144 -4.22 -6.82 5.52
CA LEU A 144 -3.98 -6.73 6.97
C LEU A 144 -3.05 -7.87 7.35
N VAL A 145 -2.18 -7.63 8.34
CA VAL A 145 -1.57 -8.73 9.09
C VAL A 145 -2.45 -8.98 10.31
N VAL A 146 -2.93 -10.20 10.44
CA VAL A 146 -3.74 -10.69 11.56
C VAL A 146 -2.82 -11.51 12.47
N PRO A 147 -2.44 -10.98 13.65
CA PRO A 147 -1.57 -11.71 14.58
C PRO A 147 -2.22 -13.05 15.01
N SER A 148 -1.42 -14.11 15.00
CA SER A 148 -1.89 -15.48 15.28
C SER A 148 -3.07 -15.95 14.43
N GLY A 149 -3.26 -15.31 13.26
CA GLY A 149 -4.41 -15.55 12.39
C GLY A 149 -4.30 -16.74 11.45
N ALA A 150 -3.15 -17.41 11.39
CA ALA A 150 -2.92 -18.50 10.44
C ALA A 150 -3.90 -19.67 10.63
N GLU A 151 -4.30 -19.97 11.87
CA GLU A 151 -5.27 -21.03 12.19
C GLU A 151 -6.71 -20.67 11.78
N PHE A 152 -7.03 -19.39 11.61
CA PHE A 152 -8.34 -18.87 11.23
C PHE A 152 -8.45 -18.53 9.74
N ALA A 153 -7.51 -18.99 8.91
CA ALA A 153 -7.49 -18.65 7.49
C ALA A 153 -8.80 -19.02 6.78
N ALA A 154 -9.38 -20.19 7.07
CA ALA A 154 -10.64 -20.63 6.48
C ALA A 154 -11.83 -19.75 6.88
N ASP A 155 -11.90 -19.32 8.15
CA ASP A 155 -12.97 -18.43 8.65
C ASP A 155 -12.88 -17.04 8.00
N LEU A 156 -11.64 -16.55 7.81
CA LEU A 156 -11.38 -15.27 7.15
C LEU A 156 -11.67 -15.35 5.64
N GLU A 157 -11.38 -16.47 4.99
CA GLU A 157 -11.75 -16.71 3.58
C GLU A 157 -13.28 -16.72 3.42
N GLU A 158 -14.02 -17.40 4.29
CA GLU A 158 -15.49 -17.40 4.30
C GLU A 158 -16.07 -16.00 4.52
N ALA A 159 -15.39 -15.17 5.33
CA ALA A 159 -15.76 -13.77 5.53
C ALA A 159 -15.46 -12.87 4.31
N GLY A 160 -14.73 -13.38 3.31
CA GLY A 160 -14.43 -12.70 2.04
C GLY A 160 -13.03 -12.08 1.96
N PHE A 161 -12.11 -12.47 2.85
CA PHE A 161 -10.70 -12.12 2.70
C PHE A 161 -10.00 -13.01 1.70
N THR A 162 -8.95 -12.50 1.07
CA THR A 162 -8.01 -13.25 0.26
C THR A 162 -6.91 -13.81 1.18
N VAL A 163 -6.81 -15.13 1.29
CA VAL A 163 -5.88 -15.80 2.22
C VAL A 163 -4.80 -16.62 1.51
N THR A 164 -4.77 -16.59 0.18
CA THR A 164 -3.75 -17.25 -0.65
C THR A 164 -3.34 -16.37 -1.82
N GLU A 165 -2.12 -16.56 -2.33
CA GLU A 165 -1.65 -15.86 -3.54
C GLU A 165 -2.38 -16.33 -4.82
N SER A 166 -2.95 -17.52 -4.81
CA SER A 166 -3.69 -18.07 -5.96
C SER A 166 -5.10 -17.51 -6.11
N ASP A 167 -5.59 -16.77 -5.10
CA ASP A 167 -6.87 -16.07 -5.23
C ASP A 167 -6.78 -14.95 -6.28
N PRO A 168 -7.73 -14.81 -7.20
CA PRO A 168 -7.76 -13.72 -8.18
C PRO A 168 -7.59 -12.34 -7.57
N TRP A 169 -8.10 -12.10 -6.36
CA TRP A 169 -7.96 -10.83 -5.67
C TRP A 169 -6.53 -10.49 -5.23
N ALA A 170 -5.64 -11.47 -5.13
CA ALA A 170 -4.22 -11.22 -4.87
C ALA A 170 -3.52 -10.45 -6.01
N ARG A 171 -4.09 -10.51 -7.23
CA ARG A 171 -3.54 -9.90 -8.43
C ARG A 171 -4.47 -8.91 -9.13
N LEU A 172 -5.74 -8.76 -8.69
CA LEU A 172 -6.71 -7.84 -9.27
C LEU A 172 -6.94 -6.64 -8.36
N SER A 173 -6.87 -5.44 -8.92
CA SER A 173 -7.17 -4.19 -8.23
C SER A 173 -7.85 -3.21 -9.17
N ALA A 174 -8.57 -2.24 -8.61
CA ALA A 174 -9.24 -1.22 -9.41
C ALA A 174 -9.16 0.16 -8.75
N CYS A 175 -9.26 1.22 -9.56
CA CYS A 175 -9.58 2.54 -9.05
C CYS A 175 -11.08 2.64 -8.71
N THR A 176 -11.50 3.73 -8.10
CA THR A 176 -12.89 3.92 -7.68
C THR A 176 -13.90 3.92 -8.85
N GLY A 177 -13.54 4.51 -10.01
CA GLY A 177 -14.41 4.57 -11.19
C GLY A 177 -15.75 5.30 -10.98
N ALA A 178 -16.64 5.16 -11.95
CA ALA A 178 -18.00 5.67 -11.83
C ALA A 178 -18.81 4.79 -10.86
N PRO A 179 -19.83 5.36 -10.16
CA PRO A 179 -20.28 6.77 -10.23
C PRO A 179 -19.49 7.74 -9.34
N TRP A 180 -18.52 7.25 -8.57
CA TRP A 180 -17.81 8.02 -7.54
C TRP A 180 -16.68 8.92 -8.08
N CYS A 181 -16.24 8.69 -9.33
CA CYS A 181 -15.23 9.49 -10.00
C CYS A 181 -15.82 10.27 -11.17
N ALA A 182 -15.80 11.59 -11.10
CA ALA A 182 -16.32 12.48 -12.17
C ALA A 182 -15.47 12.51 -13.46
N ARG A 183 -14.34 11.76 -13.49
CA ARG A 183 -13.40 11.75 -14.64
C ARG A 183 -13.63 10.62 -15.63
N THR A 184 -14.49 9.69 -15.31
CA THR A 184 -14.75 8.51 -16.12
C THR A 184 -16.19 8.07 -15.97
N SER A 185 -16.74 7.46 -17.03
CA SER A 185 -18.01 6.74 -16.99
C SER A 185 -17.83 5.24 -16.74
N SER A 186 -16.59 4.73 -16.74
CA SER A 186 -16.31 3.31 -16.52
C SER A 186 -16.57 2.92 -15.05
N PRO A 187 -17.43 1.92 -14.79
CA PRO A 187 -17.70 1.40 -13.46
C PRO A 187 -16.63 0.36 -13.06
N THR A 188 -15.39 0.82 -12.92
CA THR A 188 -14.20 -0.05 -12.79
C THR A 188 -14.28 -1.03 -11.64
N MET A 189 -14.87 -0.66 -10.49
CA MET A 189 -15.01 -1.56 -9.35
C MET A 189 -16.03 -2.68 -9.63
N ASP A 190 -17.16 -2.35 -10.26
CA ASP A 190 -18.19 -3.33 -10.59
C ASP A 190 -17.67 -4.32 -11.63
N LEU A 191 -17.00 -3.81 -12.68
CA LEU A 191 -16.36 -4.65 -13.69
C LEU A 191 -15.27 -5.55 -13.10
N ALA A 192 -14.46 -5.05 -12.15
CA ALA A 192 -13.47 -5.86 -11.46
C ALA A 192 -14.12 -6.94 -10.60
N LEU A 193 -15.22 -6.63 -9.88
CA LEU A 193 -15.97 -7.61 -9.09
C LEU A 193 -16.51 -8.75 -9.96
N GLU A 194 -17.09 -8.42 -11.10
CA GLU A 194 -17.61 -9.42 -12.03
C GLU A 194 -16.48 -10.24 -12.68
N SER A 195 -15.35 -9.63 -12.97
CA SER A 195 -14.19 -10.29 -13.58
C SER A 195 -13.52 -11.30 -12.64
N ALA A 196 -13.46 -11.00 -11.34
CA ALA A 196 -12.75 -11.84 -10.37
C ALA A 196 -13.19 -13.29 -10.38
N ALA A 197 -14.50 -13.55 -10.54
CA ALA A 197 -15.06 -14.91 -10.59
C ALA A 197 -14.67 -15.69 -11.87
N ARG A 198 -14.17 -14.99 -12.90
CA ARG A 198 -13.79 -15.57 -14.20
C ARG A 198 -12.28 -15.62 -14.41
N LEU A 199 -11.51 -14.95 -13.54
CA LEU A 199 -10.05 -14.99 -13.59
C LEU A 199 -9.53 -16.30 -12.98
N GLY A 200 -8.54 -16.90 -13.62
CA GLY A 200 -7.82 -18.05 -13.08
C GLY A 200 -6.81 -17.67 -11.99
N PRO A 201 -6.19 -18.66 -11.34
CA PRO A 201 -5.15 -18.42 -10.35
C PRO A 201 -3.87 -17.84 -10.95
N ASP A 202 -3.62 -18.15 -12.22
CA ASP A 202 -2.42 -17.75 -12.95
C ASP A 202 -2.71 -16.58 -13.88
N GLY A 203 -1.73 -15.68 -14.03
CA GLY A 203 -1.84 -14.56 -14.95
C GLY A 203 -1.10 -13.33 -14.41
N PRO A 204 -1.05 -12.23 -15.18
CA PRO A 204 -0.44 -11.00 -14.74
C PRO A 204 -1.25 -10.34 -13.63
N ARG A 205 -0.60 -9.48 -12.85
CA ARG A 205 -1.32 -8.56 -11.97
C ARG A 205 -2.07 -7.54 -12.82
N LEU A 206 -3.34 -7.31 -12.53
CA LEU A 206 -4.19 -6.37 -13.25
C LEU A 206 -4.54 -5.17 -12.37
N HIS A 207 -4.49 -3.98 -12.96
CA HIS A 207 -5.03 -2.77 -12.33
C HIS A 207 -6.02 -2.09 -13.28
N VAL A 208 -7.29 -2.09 -12.87
CA VAL A 208 -8.42 -1.59 -13.69
C VAL A 208 -8.69 -0.14 -13.35
N VAL A 209 -8.60 0.74 -14.33
CA VAL A 209 -8.75 2.20 -14.12
C VAL A 209 -9.66 2.84 -15.16
N GLY A 210 -10.38 3.88 -14.75
CA GLY A 210 -11.27 4.63 -15.64
C GLY A 210 -10.56 5.74 -16.42
N CYS A 211 -9.27 6.00 -16.20
CA CYS A 211 -8.50 6.99 -16.96
C CYS A 211 -6.99 6.85 -16.73
N GLU A 212 -6.20 7.54 -17.54
CA GLU A 212 -4.73 7.52 -17.53
C GLU A 212 -4.07 7.97 -16.21
N ARG A 213 -4.82 8.52 -15.26
CA ARG A 213 -4.30 8.84 -13.94
C ARG A 213 -3.87 7.63 -13.13
N ALA A 214 -4.37 6.45 -13.47
CA ALA A 214 -4.04 5.19 -12.82
C ALA A 214 -4.05 5.26 -11.28
N CYS A 215 -5.11 5.87 -10.71
CA CYS A 215 -5.23 6.07 -9.27
C CYS A 215 -5.19 4.74 -8.52
N GLY A 216 -4.28 4.63 -7.55
CA GLY A 216 -4.10 3.43 -6.75
C GLY A 216 -3.34 2.31 -7.47
N ALA A 217 -2.62 2.60 -8.55
CA ALA A 217 -1.78 1.61 -9.20
C ALA A 217 -0.77 1.01 -8.20
N PRO A 218 -0.59 -0.33 -8.17
CA PRO A 218 0.43 -0.96 -7.35
C PRO A 218 1.83 -0.58 -7.83
N THR A 219 2.80 -0.60 -6.93
CA THR A 219 4.23 -0.40 -7.27
C THR A 219 4.84 -1.62 -7.97
N LEU A 220 4.24 -2.79 -7.76
CA LEU A 220 4.64 -4.03 -8.46
C LEU A 220 4.22 -3.99 -9.93
N ASP A 221 4.95 -4.73 -10.76
CA ASP A 221 4.64 -4.90 -12.19
C ASP A 221 3.19 -5.34 -12.39
N HIS A 222 2.47 -4.66 -13.27
CA HIS A 222 1.06 -4.93 -13.56
C HIS A 222 0.67 -4.51 -14.97
N VAL A 223 -0.37 -5.12 -15.48
CA VAL A 223 -1.05 -4.69 -16.71
C VAL A 223 -2.12 -3.67 -16.33
N LEU A 224 -2.05 -2.50 -16.95
CA LEU A 224 -3.02 -1.44 -16.77
C LEU A 224 -4.17 -1.61 -17.76
N VAL A 225 -5.40 -1.79 -17.25
CA VAL A 225 -6.62 -1.85 -18.08
C VAL A 225 -7.34 -0.50 -17.96
N VAL A 226 -7.24 0.31 -19.02
CA VAL A 226 -7.73 1.70 -19.00
C VAL A 226 -9.09 1.80 -19.66
N ASP A 227 -10.03 2.42 -18.96
CA ASP A 227 -11.41 2.71 -19.40
C ASP A 227 -12.16 1.50 -19.97
N PRO A 228 -12.18 0.35 -19.24
CA PRO A 228 -12.91 -0.82 -19.73
C PRO A 228 -14.41 -0.53 -19.76
N HIS A 229 -15.08 -1.11 -20.76
CA HIS A 229 -16.54 -1.02 -20.94
C HIS A 229 -17.25 -2.36 -20.67
N SER A 230 -16.47 -3.44 -20.52
CA SER A 230 -16.98 -4.80 -20.29
C SER A 230 -16.00 -5.63 -19.46
N VAL A 231 -16.50 -6.74 -18.91
CA VAL A 231 -15.68 -7.75 -18.28
C VAL A 231 -14.69 -8.37 -19.27
N ASP A 232 -15.08 -8.52 -20.52
CA ASP A 232 -14.23 -9.12 -21.56
C ASP A 232 -12.97 -8.27 -21.86
N ASP A 233 -13.03 -6.95 -21.67
CA ASP A 233 -11.85 -6.08 -21.79
C ASP A 233 -10.80 -6.46 -20.72
N ILE A 234 -11.24 -6.75 -19.49
CA ILE A 234 -10.36 -7.15 -18.40
C ILE A 234 -9.81 -8.56 -18.62
N LEU A 235 -10.68 -9.50 -19.05
CA LEU A 235 -10.28 -10.89 -19.31
C LEU A 235 -9.33 -11.01 -20.50
N SER A 236 -9.47 -10.12 -21.50
CA SER A 236 -8.55 -10.05 -22.63
C SER A 236 -7.15 -9.65 -22.19
N ALA A 237 -7.05 -8.69 -21.26
CA ALA A 237 -5.78 -8.25 -20.68
C ALA A 237 -5.11 -9.34 -19.81
N ASP A 238 -5.89 -10.22 -19.20
CA ASP A 238 -5.42 -11.41 -18.47
C ASP A 238 -4.93 -12.53 -19.42
N GLY A 239 -5.29 -12.48 -20.69
CA GLY A 239 -5.14 -13.61 -21.62
C GLY A 239 -6.10 -14.77 -21.32
N ALA A 240 -7.11 -14.58 -20.47
CA ALA A 240 -8.06 -15.62 -20.09
C ALA A 240 -9.01 -16.01 -21.25
N LEU A 241 -9.27 -15.09 -22.18
CA LEU A 241 -10.11 -15.37 -23.36
C LEU A 241 -9.42 -16.22 -24.43
N ALA A 242 -8.09 -16.37 -24.34
CA ALA A 242 -7.29 -17.15 -25.30
C ALA A 242 -7.00 -18.60 -24.85
N ARG A 243 -7.54 -19.02 -23.71
CA ARG A 243 -7.34 -20.36 -23.12
C ARG A 243 -8.56 -21.26 -23.25
#